data_ef87d68f7a05366ca56131982e6fbc5d
#
_entry.id   ef87d68f7a05366ca56131982e6fbc5d
#
_cell.length_a   1.000
_cell.length_b   1.000
_cell.length_c   1.000
_cell.angle_alpha   90.00
_cell.angle_beta   90.00
_cell.angle_gamma   90.00
#
_symmetry.space_group_name_H-M   'P 1'
#
loop_
_entity.id
_entity.type
_entity.pdbx_description
1 polymer ?
#
loop_
_entity_poly.entity_id
_entity_poly.type
_entity_poly.pdbx_seq_one_letter_code
_entity_poly.pdbx_strand_id
1 'polypeptide(L)'
;MGTAGNGARGGRRPDPAVDEAIRAAALELLVERGFGLTFDEVAARAGVGRTSVFRRYPTKRDLVAAVAGQVGADRMEVPDTGSLEGDLTAAVGVVQGVFGGTPLQALARHALSDALRDGEGAAVLRSLLEQRTTLVREVLARAAARGEVSDPDRAPLVADLLSGAVLVRLATGTPFPEGGEADRLARALVAAARD
;
A
#
# COMPACT_ATOMS: atom_id res chain seq x y z
N MET A 1 -54.42 8.96 28.85
CA MET A 1 -53.64 7.90 28.22
C MET A 1 -52.82 8.55 27.11
N GLY A 2 -51.58 8.89 27.46
CA GLY A 2 -50.62 9.53 26.50
C GLY A 2 -49.51 8.55 26.19
N THR A 3 -49.45 8.12 24.96
CA THR A 3 -48.38 7.27 24.44
C THR A 3 -47.15 8.12 24.12
N ALA A 4 -46.10 7.98 24.93
CA ALA A 4 -44.82 8.59 24.66
C ALA A 4 -44.16 7.88 23.43
N GLY A 5 -44.03 8.60 22.36
CA GLY A 5 -43.28 8.17 21.18
C GLY A 5 -41.79 8.10 21.49
N ASN A 6 -41.26 6.90 21.53
CA ASN A 6 -39.83 6.59 21.61
C ASN A 6 -39.16 6.96 20.28
N GLY A 7 -38.62 8.18 20.18
CA GLY A 7 -37.83 8.61 19.04
C GLY A 7 -36.53 7.84 18.96
N ALA A 8 -36.46 6.83 18.13
CA ALA A 8 -35.24 6.14 17.76
C ALA A 8 -34.22 7.18 17.25
N ARG A 9 -33.16 7.43 18.02
CA ARG A 9 -31.98 8.21 17.63
C ARG A 9 -31.26 7.43 16.54
N GLY A 10 -31.70 7.64 15.29
CA GLY A 10 -30.97 7.16 14.10
C GLY A 10 -29.58 7.78 14.12
N GLY A 11 -28.56 6.95 14.36
CA GLY A 11 -27.17 7.37 14.26
C GLY A 11 -26.92 7.96 12.88
N ARG A 12 -26.50 9.24 12.81
CA ARG A 12 -26.11 9.91 11.57
C ARG A 12 -25.08 9.02 10.87
N ARG A 13 -25.38 8.62 9.60
CA ARG A 13 -24.45 7.87 8.76
C ARG A 13 -23.06 8.54 8.82
N PRO A 14 -21.95 7.76 8.87
CA PRO A 14 -20.61 8.34 8.80
C PRO A 14 -20.50 9.25 7.58
N ASP A 15 -20.02 10.47 7.77
CA ASP A 15 -19.83 11.43 6.71
C ASP A 15 -18.53 11.07 5.95
N PRO A 16 -18.59 10.71 4.65
CA PRO A 16 -17.42 10.36 3.87
C PRO A 16 -16.36 11.47 3.80
N ALA A 17 -16.77 12.74 3.82
CA ALA A 17 -15.86 13.87 3.81
C ALA A 17 -15.01 13.93 5.10
N VAL A 18 -15.59 13.56 6.24
CA VAL A 18 -14.85 13.46 7.51
C VAL A 18 -13.87 12.32 7.49
N ASP A 19 -14.22 11.18 6.89
CA ASP A 19 -13.31 10.03 6.74
C ASP A 19 -12.12 10.42 5.85
N GLU A 20 -12.37 11.10 4.75
CA GLU A 20 -11.33 11.57 3.84
C GLU A 20 -10.39 12.56 4.53
N ALA A 21 -10.92 13.55 5.25
CA ALA A 21 -10.14 14.54 5.98
C ALA A 21 -9.24 13.87 7.05
N ILE A 22 -9.75 12.85 7.76
CA ILE A 22 -8.97 12.10 8.75
C ILE A 22 -7.84 11.32 8.07
N ARG A 23 -8.11 10.62 6.96
CA ARG A 23 -7.08 9.85 6.24
C ARG A 23 -6.01 10.74 5.61
N ALA A 24 -6.40 11.87 5.02
CA ALA A 24 -5.47 12.86 4.48
C ALA A 24 -4.54 13.41 5.57
N ALA A 25 -5.10 13.85 6.69
CA ALA A 25 -4.34 14.35 7.84
C ALA A 25 -3.40 13.28 8.42
N ALA A 26 -3.86 12.04 8.51
CA ALA A 26 -3.04 10.92 8.99
C ALA A 26 -1.90 10.60 8.01
N LEU A 27 -2.15 10.62 6.70
CA LEU A 27 -1.10 10.43 5.69
C LEU A 27 0.00 11.50 5.79
N GLU A 28 -0.38 12.77 5.89
CA GLU A 28 0.57 13.87 6.07
C GLU A 28 1.45 13.65 7.31
N LEU A 29 0.84 13.34 8.46
CA LEU A 29 1.56 13.09 9.71
C LEU A 29 2.45 11.83 9.64
N LEU A 30 2.01 10.77 8.97
CA LEU A 30 2.81 9.57 8.74
C LEU A 30 4.04 9.86 7.88
N VAL A 31 3.90 10.73 6.88
CA VAL A 31 5.02 11.17 6.03
C VAL A 31 5.98 12.07 6.81
N GLU A 32 5.46 12.99 7.63
CA GLU A 32 6.26 13.94 8.40
C GLU A 32 7.01 13.28 9.56
N ARG A 33 6.36 12.38 10.30
CA ARG A 33 6.81 11.88 11.62
C ARG A 33 6.82 10.36 11.76
N GLY A 34 6.37 9.63 10.75
CA GLY A 34 6.22 8.18 10.79
C GLY A 34 5.13 7.76 11.79
N PHE A 35 5.34 6.61 12.42
CA PHE A 35 4.34 5.98 13.30
C PHE A 35 4.23 6.64 14.70
N GLY A 36 4.95 7.72 14.96
CA GLY A 36 4.86 8.48 16.21
C GLY A 36 3.62 9.39 16.35
N LEU A 37 2.76 9.48 15.33
CA LEU A 37 1.55 10.30 15.34
C LEU A 37 0.56 9.90 16.45
N THR A 38 -0.21 10.87 16.92
CA THR A 38 -1.29 10.68 17.90
C THR A 38 -2.64 11.02 17.29
N PHE A 39 -3.73 10.48 17.86
CA PHE A 39 -5.09 10.81 17.43
C PHE A 39 -5.46 12.27 17.67
N ASP A 40 -4.85 12.93 18.67
CA ASP A 40 -5.06 14.35 18.92
C ASP A 40 -4.47 15.21 17.79
N GLU A 41 -3.29 14.87 17.32
CA GLU A 41 -2.66 15.54 16.18
C GLU A 41 -3.45 15.32 14.88
N VAL A 42 -3.94 14.09 14.66
CA VAL A 42 -4.78 13.78 13.48
C VAL A 42 -6.09 14.56 13.55
N ALA A 43 -6.76 14.58 14.70
CA ALA A 43 -8.00 15.32 14.88
C ALA A 43 -7.82 16.84 14.66
N ALA A 44 -6.75 17.41 15.23
CA ALA A 44 -6.41 18.82 15.04
C ALA A 44 -6.10 19.15 13.57
N ARG A 45 -5.32 18.33 12.90
CA ARG A 45 -4.95 18.49 11.48
C ARG A 45 -6.15 18.34 10.55
N ALA A 46 -7.05 17.38 10.82
CA ALA A 46 -8.28 17.13 10.07
C ALA A 46 -9.40 18.12 10.37
N GLY A 47 -9.27 19.00 11.36
CA GLY A 47 -10.33 19.93 11.78
C GLY A 47 -11.56 19.23 12.37
N VAL A 48 -11.39 18.07 13.01
CA VAL A 48 -12.47 17.27 13.60
C VAL A 48 -12.27 17.03 15.09
N GLY A 49 -13.33 16.65 15.79
CA GLY A 49 -13.19 16.25 17.20
C GLY A 49 -12.50 14.90 17.35
N ARG A 50 -11.67 14.72 18.38
CA ARG A 50 -10.98 13.45 18.73
C ARG A 50 -11.93 12.24 18.74
N THR A 51 -13.13 12.40 19.28
CA THR A 51 -14.16 11.35 19.32
C THR A 51 -14.57 10.88 17.92
N SER A 52 -14.51 11.76 16.91
CA SER A 52 -14.79 11.43 15.52
C SER A 52 -13.73 10.51 14.93
N VAL A 53 -12.46 10.70 15.29
CA VAL A 53 -11.34 9.83 14.89
C VAL A 53 -11.50 8.46 15.56
N PHE A 54 -11.63 8.42 16.89
CA PHE A 54 -11.76 7.16 17.64
C PHE A 54 -12.96 6.30 17.21
N ARG A 55 -14.08 6.94 16.91
CA ARG A 55 -15.28 6.19 16.48
C ARG A 55 -15.08 5.47 15.15
N ARG A 56 -14.21 6.00 14.27
CA ARG A 56 -13.94 5.44 12.93
C ARG A 56 -12.75 4.49 12.94
N TYR A 57 -11.77 4.85 13.72
CA TYR A 57 -10.50 4.12 13.84
C TYR A 57 -10.23 3.86 15.33
N PRO A 58 -10.72 2.73 15.86
CA PRO A 58 -10.56 2.41 17.28
C PRO A 58 -9.10 2.31 17.75
N THR A 59 -8.22 1.89 16.84
CA THR A 59 -6.77 1.81 17.10
C THR A 59 -5.99 2.61 16.06
N LYS A 60 -4.77 2.98 16.40
CA LYS A 60 -3.82 3.60 15.47
C LYS A 60 -3.52 2.68 14.30
N ARG A 61 -3.46 1.37 14.54
CA ARG A 61 -3.28 0.35 13.50
C ARG A 61 -4.40 0.39 12.46
N ASP A 62 -5.66 0.54 12.90
CA ASP A 62 -6.81 0.63 11.98
C ASP A 62 -6.71 1.87 11.09
N LEU A 63 -6.31 3.01 11.67
CA LEU A 63 -6.10 4.26 10.93
C LEU A 63 -4.98 4.11 9.90
N VAL A 64 -3.84 3.57 10.31
CA VAL A 64 -2.68 3.37 9.43
C VAL A 64 -3.01 2.37 8.31
N ALA A 65 -3.72 1.28 8.63
CA ALA A 65 -4.16 0.31 7.62
C ALA A 65 -5.12 0.93 6.60
N ALA A 66 -6.04 1.79 7.04
CA ALA A 66 -6.96 2.49 6.14
C ALA A 66 -6.23 3.48 5.22
N VAL A 67 -5.23 4.21 5.75
CA VAL A 67 -4.38 5.10 4.94
C VAL A 67 -3.57 4.30 3.93
N ALA A 68 -2.91 3.21 4.36
CA ALA A 68 -2.13 2.36 3.47
C ALA A 68 -2.98 1.72 2.38
N GLY A 69 -4.20 1.26 2.72
CA GLY A 69 -5.15 0.70 1.77
C GLY A 69 -5.58 1.69 0.69
N GLN A 70 -5.91 2.92 1.07
CA GLN A 70 -6.31 3.97 0.11
C GLN A 70 -5.16 4.31 -0.84
N VAL A 71 -3.97 4.42 -0.32
CA VAL A 71 -2.79 4.76 -1.11
C VAL A 71 -2.36 3.61 -2.03
N GLY A 72 -2.56 2.36 -1.60
CA GLY A 72 -2.23 1.17 -2.39
C GLY A 72 -3.25 0.87 -3.49
N ALA A 73 -4.54 1.01 -3.20
CA ALA A 73 -5.61 0.63 -4.10
C ALA A 73 -5.62 1.45 -5.41
N ASP A 74 -5.37 2.75 -5.33
CA ASP A 74 -5.48 3.65 -6.50
C ASP A 74 -4.27 3.61 -7.45
N ARG A 75 -3.18 2.89 -7.12
CA ARG A 75 -1.89 3.04 -7.81
C ARG A 75 -1.16 1.75 -8.17
N MET A 76 -1.69 0.59 -7.85
CA MET A 76 -0.97 -0.69 -8.04
C MET A 76 -1.64 -1.65 -9.04
N GLU A 77 -2.39 -1.14 -10.01
CA GLU A 77 -2.83 -1.96 -11.12
C GLU A 77 -1.70 -2.19 -12.11
N VAL A 78 -1.41 -3.44 -12.40
CA VAL A 78 -0.49 -3.83 -13.47
C VAL A 78 -1.33 -4.09 -14.72
N PRO A 79 -1.16 -3.29 -15.79
CA PRO A 79 -1.92 -3.47 -17.02
C PRO A 79 -1.63 -4.83 -17.66
N ASP A 80 -2.63 -5.39 -18.36
CA ASP A 80 -2.43 -6.52 -19.24
C ASP A 80 -1.90 -6.01 -20.59
N THR A 81 -0.61 -6.19 -20.82
CA THR A 81 0.07 -5.74 -22.04
C THR A 81 0.05 -6.79 -23.15
N GLY A 82 -0.48 -7.98 -22.85
CA GLY A 82 -0.50 -9.11 -23.77
C GLY A 82 0.77 -9.96 -23.73
N SER A 83 1.75 -9.66 -22.87
CA SER A 83 2.96 -10.47 -22.71
C SER A 83 3.49 -10.43 -21.28
N LEU A 84 4.15 -11.51 -20.84
CA LEU A 84 4.83 -11.57 -19.53
C LEU A 84 5.87 -10.45 -19.37
N GLU A 85 6.67 -10.23 -20.41
CA GLU A 85 7.71 -9.20 -20.40
C GLU A 85 7.12 -7.80 -20.26
N GLY A 86 6.06 -7.49 -21.01
CA GLY A 86 5.36 -6.23 -20.93
C GLY A 86 4.72 -6.02 -19.56
N ASP A 87 4.03 -7.04 -19.03
CA ASP A 87 3.36 -6.99 -17.73
C ASP A 87 4.37 -6.77 -16.58
N LEU A 88 5.51 -7.48 -16.58
CA LEU A 88 6.54 -7.30 -15.55
C LEU A 88 7.31 -5.97 -15.71
N THR A 89 7.51 -5.50 -16.94
CA THR A 89 8.06 -4.16 -17.18
C THR A 89 7.11 -3.09 -16.63
N ALA A 90 5.82 -3.22 -16.88
CA ALA A 90 4.81 -2.32 -16.32
C ALA A 90 4.78 -2.38 -14.79
N ALA A 91 4.92 -3.58 -14.20
CA ALA A 91 4.99 -3.74 -12.74
C ALA A 91 6.18 -2.98 -12.12
N VAL A 92 7.36 -3.01 -12.76
CA VAL A 92 8.52 -2.21 -12.34
C VAL A 92 8.21 -0.71 -12.45
N GLY A 93 7.57 -0.27 -13.54
CA GLY A 93 7.14 1.11 -13.74
C GLY A 93 6.13 1.60 -12.69
N VAL A 94 5.17 0.75 -12.33
CA VAL A 94 4.20 1.03 -11.25
C VAL A 94 4.93 1.26 -9.92
N VAL A 95 5.88 0.37 -9.58
CA VAL A 95 6.68 0.52 -8.35
C VAL A 95 7.46 1.84 -8.34
N GLN A 96 8.07 2.20 -9.46
CA GLN A 96 8.78 3.48 -9.60
C GLN A 96 7.82 4.67 -9.43
N GLY A 97 6.67 4.65 -10.09
CA GLY A 97 5.66 5.72 -9.98
C GLY A 97 5.08 5.86 -8.57
N VAL A 98 4.99 4.75 -7.82
CA VAL A 98 4.49 4.75 -6.44
C VAL A 98 5.52 5.26 -5.45
N PHE A 99 6.79 4.84 -5.56
CA PHE A 99 7.81 5.12 -4.55
C PHE A 99 8.86 6.15 -5.00
N GLY A 100 9.04 6.37 -6.30
CA GLY A 100 10.08 7.27 -6.82
C GLY A 100 9.77 8.74 -6.51
N GLY A 101 10.36 9.29 -5.44
CA GLY A 101 10.22 10.69 -5.05
C GLY A 101 8.84 11.09 -4.52
N THR A 102 7.98 10.14 -4.18
CA THR A 102 6.63 10.41 -3.68
C THR A 102 6.57 10.43 -2.15
N PRO A 103 5.52 11.04 -1.55
CA PRO A 103 5.28 10.92 -0.10
C PRO A 103 5.21 9.48 0.40
N LEU A 104 4.82 8.53 -0.46
CA LEU A 104 4.76 7.12 -0.14
C LEU A 104 6.12 6.47 0.08
N GLN A 105 7.16 6.97 -0.58
CA GLN A 105 8.54 6.56 -0.28
C GLN A 105 8.91 6.85 1.17
N ALA A 106 8.58 8.04 1.68
CA ALA A 106 8.82 8.40 3.08
C ALA A 106 8.01 7.50 4.03
N LEU A 107 6.73 7.31 3.76
CA LEU A 107 5.87 6.39 4.54
C LEU A 107 6.43 4.96 4.56
N ALA A 108 6.84 4.42 3.41
CA ALA A 108 7.40 3.08 3.30
C ALA A 108 8.73 2.95 4.06
N ARG A 109 9.58 3.99 4.06
CA ARG A 109 10.82 4.03 4.86
C ARG A 109 10.52 4.05 6.36
N HIS A 110 9.53 4.81 6.80
CA HIS A 110 9.09 4.81 8.20
C HIS A 110 8.52 3.43 8.58
N ALA A 111 7.71 2.82 7.72
CA ALA A 111 7.16 1.49 7.95
C ALA A 111 8.26 0.43 8.09
N LEU A 112 9.27 0.46 7.20
CA LEU A 112 10.42 -0.45 7.25
C LEU A 112 11.23 -0.24 8.54
N SER A 113 11.54 1.00 8.89
CA SER A 113 12.28 1.33 10.11
C SER A 113 11.53 0.89 11.38
N ASP A 114 10.21 1.05 11.41
CA ASP A 114 9.38 0.66 12.55
C ASP A 114 9.19 -0.86 12.61
N ALA A 115 9.07 -1.53 11.47
CA ALA A 115 8.98 -2.99 11.37
C ALA A 115 10.20 -3.69 11.96
N LEU A 116 11.40 -3.13 11.75
CA LEU A 116 12.65 -3.66 12.31
C LEU A 116 12.74 -3.53 13.85
N ARG A 117 11.83 -2.80 14.47
CA ARG A 117 11.72 -2.62 15.93
C ARG A 117 10.48 -3.31 16.51
N ASP A 118 9.90 -4.27 15.79
CA ASP A 118 8.64 -4.94 16.15
C ASP A 118 7.45 -3.97 16.37
N GLY A 119 7.49 -2.82 15.67
CA GLY A 119 6.46 -1.79 15.75
C GLY A 119 5.24 -2.07 14.88
N GLU A 120 4.29 -1.12 14.90
CA GLU A 120 3.05 -1.18 14.10
C GLU A 120 3.30 -1.19 12.60
N GLY A 121 4.44 -0.66 12.15
CA GLY A 121 4.88 -0.66 10.75
C GLY A 121 5.06 -2.06 10.16
N ALA A 122 5.37 -3.07 10.99
CA ALA A 122 5.50 -4.47 10.54
C ALA A 122 4.20 -4.99 9.90
N ALA A 123 3.04 -4.65 10.48
CA ALA A 123 1.74 -5.06 9.94
C ALA A 123 1.43 -4.36 8.62
N VAL A 124 1.76 -3.07 8.50
CA VAL A 124 1.59 -2.30 7.27
C VAL A 124 2.50 -2.86 6.17
N LEU A 125 3.77 -3.07 6.47
CA LEU A 125 4.73 -3.62 5.52
C LEU A 125 4.28 -5.01 5.03
N ARG A 126 3.84 -5.88 5.93
CA ARG A 126 3.32 -7.22 5.58
C ARG A 126 2.13 -7.11 4.63
N SER A 127 1.15 -6.26 4.94
CA SER A 127 -0.03 -6.06 4.07
C SER A 127 0.37 -5.57 2.68
N LEU A 128 1.32 -4.65 2.57
CA LEU A 128 1.84 -4.18 1.28
C LEU A 128 2.53 -5.29 0.48
N LEU A 129 3.29 -6.17 1.16
CA LEU A 129 3.96 -7.30 0.53
C LEU A 129 2.96 -8.37 0.07
N GLU A 130 1.93 -8.66 0.87
CA GLU A 130 0.85 -9.60 0.51
C GLU A 130 0.06 -9.12 -0.72
N GLN A 131 -0.29 -7.83 -0.77
CA GLN A 131 -0.95 -7.22 -1.93
C GLN A 131 -0.10 -7.37 -3.20
N ARG A 132 1.21 -7.12 -3.09
CA ARG A 132 2.14 -7.27 -4.22
C ARG A 132 2.22 -8.71 -4.71
N THR A 133 2.27 -9.69 -3.80
CA THR A 133 2.25 -11.10 -4.17
C THR A 133 0.97 -11.45 -4.93
N THR A 134 -0.17 -10.90 -4.54
CA THR A 134 -1.44 -11.09 -5.25
C THR A 134 -1.38 -10.53 -6.66
N LEU A 135 -0.88 -9.31 -6.86
CA LEU A 135 -0.71 -8.70 -8.18
C LEU A 135 0.22 -9.53 -9.10
N VAL A 136 1.36 -9.98 -8.57
CA VAL A 136 2.27 -10.82 -9.35
C VAL A 136 1.62 -12.17 -9.70
N ARG A 137 0.82 -12.75 -8.79
CA ARG A 137 0.06 -13.98 -9.08
C ARG A 137 -0.91 -13.79 -10.25
N GLU A 138 -1.59 -12.65 -10.32
CA GLU A 138 -2.49 -12.32 -11.43
C GLU A 138 -1.72 -12.19 -12.76
N VAL A 139 -0.56 -11.53 -12.74
CA VAL A 139 0.33 -11.42 -13.91
C VAL A 139 0.75 -12.80 -14.40
N LEU A 140 1.25 -13.68 -13.50
CA LEU A 140 1.69 -15.01 -13.87
C LEU A 140 0.54 -15.91 -14.31
N ALA A 141 -0.66 -15.78 -13.73
CA ALA A 141 -1.84 -16.52 -14.18
C ALA A 141 -2.24 -16.15 -15.62
N ARG A 142 -2.20 -14.85 -15.97
CA ARG A 142 -2.43 -14.41 -17.37
C ARG A 142 -1.36 -14.96 -18.31
N ALA A 143 -0.09 -14.88 -17.91
CA ALA A 143 1.02 -15.42 -18.71
C ALA A 143 0.92 -16.94 -18.89
N ALA A 144 0.51 -17.69 -17.87
CA ALA A 144 0.28 -19.13 -17.98
C ALA A 144 -0.87 -19.45 -18.93
N ALA A 145 -1.96 -18.67 -18.88
CA ALA A 145 -3.07 -18.82 -19.83
C ALA A 145 -2.67 -18.58 -21.29
N ARG A 146 -1.63 -17.74 -21.51
CA ARG A 146 -1.02 -17.51 -22.84
C ARG A 146 0.07 -18.53 -23.21
N GLY A 147 0.43 -19.45 -22.29
CA GLY A 147 1.49 -20.45 -22.51
C GLY A 147 2.92 -19.91 -22.36
N GLU A 148 3.10 -18.73 -21.76
CA GLU A 148 4.42 -18.09 -21.57
C GLU A 148 5.14 -18.56 -20.30
N VAL A 149 4.39 -19.10 -19.32
CA VAL A 149 4.88 -19.62 -18.05
C VAL A 149 4.30 -21.00 -17.83
N SER A 150 5.15 -21.95 -17.42
CA SER A 150 4.74 -23.33 -17.13
C SER A 150 4.26 -23.51 -15.70
N ASP A 151 4.75 -22.69 -14.76
CA ASP A 151 4.49 -22.77 -13.33
C ASP A 151 4.07 -21.40 -12.76
N PRO A 152 2.76 -21.11 -12.66
CA PRO A 152 2.29 -19.85 -12.08
C PRO A 152 2.50 -19.77 -10.55
N ASP A 153 2.80 -20.88 -9.87
CA ASP A 153 3.06 -20.92 -8.42
C ASP A 153 4.40 -20.27 -8.04
N ARG A 154 5.20 -19.86 -9.01
CA ARG A 154 6.41 -19.03 -8.81
C ARG A 154 6.11 -17.57 -8.45
N ALA A 155 4.86 -17.16 -8.40
CA ALA A 155 4.49 -15.79 -8.05
C ALA A 155 5.10 -15.28 -6.73
N PRO A 156 5.20 -16.05 -5.65
CA PRO A 156 5.88 -15.60 -4.43
C PRO A 156 7.34 -15.25 -4.67
N LEU A 157 8.09 -16.07 -5.40
CA LEU A 157 9.51 -15.81 -5.72
C LEU A 157 9.67 -14.51 -6.52
N VAL A 158 8.88 -14.35 -7.57
CA VAL A 158 8.93 -13.13 -8.43
C VAL A 158 8.56 -11.90 -7.63
N ALA A 159 7.54 -12.00 -6.75
CA ALA A 159 7.13 -10.93 -5.85
C ALA A 159 8.22 -10.58 -4.83
N ASP A 160 8.92 -11.57 -4.29
CA ASP A 160 10.03 -11.37 -3.35
C ASP A 160 11.22 -10.67 -4.01
N LEU A 161 11.57 -11.04 -5.25
CA LEU A 161 12.63 -10.37 -6.01
C LEU A 161 12.27 -8.90 -6.29
N LEU A 162 11.05 -8.61 -6.74
CA LEU A 162 10.59 -7.25 -6.97
C LEU A 162 10.55 -6.45 -5.65
N SER A 163 10.03 -7.05 -4.58
CA SER A 163 9.95 -6.44 -3.24
C SER A 163 11.33 -6.21 -2.63
N GLY A 164 12.24 -7.15 -2.79
CA GLY A 164 13.63 -7.03 -2.35
C GLY A 164 14.34 -5.85 -3.01
N ALA A 165 14.15 -5.67 -4.32
CA ALA A 165 14.67 -4.52 -5.04
C ALA A 165 14.14 -3.19 -4.49
N VAL A 166 12.86 -3.14 -4.09
CA VAL A 166 12.23 -1.97 -3.44
C VAL A 166 12.79 -1.76 -2.04
N LEU A 167 12.81 -2.81 -1.21
CA LEU A 167 13.25 -2.71 0.19
C LEU A 167 14.70 -2.27 0.32
N VAL A 168 15.59 -2.76 -0.55
CA VAL A 168 17.00 -2.31 -0.58
C VAL A 168 17.08 -0.82 -0.84
N ARG A 169 16.32 -0.29 -1.81
CA ARG A 169 16.33 1.14 -2.14
C ARG A 169 15.72 2.00 -1.04
N LEU A 170 14.66 1.53 -0.42
CA LEU A 170 14.08 2.20 0.76
C LEU A 170 15.08 2.25 1.92
N ALA A 171 15.82 1.16 2.18
CA ALA A 171 16.77 1.07 3.27
C ALA A 171 18.03 1.92 3.02
N THR A 172 18.54 1.93 1.79
CA THR A 172 19.81 2.58 1.44
C THR A 172 19.65 4.03 0.95
N GLY A 173 18.42 4.41 0.56
CA GLY A 173 18.15 5.73 -0.06
C GLY A 173 18.63 5.83 -1.50
N THR A 174 19.06 4.73 -2.13
CA THR A 174 19.40 4.72 -3.57
C THR A 174 18.16 4.96 -4.42
N PRO A 175 18.30 5.65 -5.59
CA PRO A 175 17.17 5.87 -6.51
C PRO A 175 16.51 4.56 -6.96
N PHE A 176 15.23 4.63 -7.27
CA PHE A 176 14.52 3.51 -7.91
C PHE A 176 15.03 3.33 -9.36
N PRO A 177 15.03 2.08 -9.89
CA PRO A 177 15.58 1.82 -11.21
C PRO A 177 14.80 2.56 -12.30
N GLU A 178 15.51 3.23 -13.18
CA GLU A 178 14.97 3.95 -14.33
C GLU A 178 15.62 3.49 -15.64
N GLY A 179 14.94 3.66 -16.77
CA GLY A 179 15.46 3.35 -18.10
C GLY A 179 16.03 1.94 -18.16
N GLY A 180 17.27 1.80 -18.66
CA GLY A 180 17.91 0.50 -18.85
C GLY A 180 18.13 -0.32 -17.58
N GLU A 181 18.11 0.30 -16.38
CA GLU A 181 18.16 -0.45 -15.10
C GLU A 181 16.82 -1.10 -14.81
N ALA A 182 15.71 -0.37 -15.03
CA ALA A 182 14.36 -0.90 -14.91
C ALA A 182 14.15 -2.08 -15.88
N ASP A 183 14.62 -1.95 -17.14
CA ASP A 183 14.54 -3.03 -18.12
C ASP A 183 15.35 -4.26 -17.70
N ARG A 184 16.53 -4.07 -17.08
CA ARG A 184 17.32 -5.20 -16.55
C ARG A 184 16.61 -5.90 -15.42
N LEU A 185 15.99 -5.15 -14.52
CA LEU A 185 15.18 -5.72 -13.43
C LEU A 185 13.99 -6.49 -13.99
N ALA A 186 13.25 -5.94 -14.94
CA ALA A 186 12.13 -6.63 -15.58
C ALA A 186 12.56 -7.95 -16.22
N ARG A 187 13.68 -7.95 -16.97
CA ARG A 187 14.23 -9.20 -17.57
C ARG A 187 14.62 -10.24 -16.51
N ALA A 188 15.18 -9.81 -15.38
CA ALA A 188 15.50 -10.74 -14.28
C ALA A 188 14.23 -11.37 -13.69
N LEU A 189 13.15 -10.59 -13.54
CA LEU A 189 11.85 -11.09 -13.09
C LEU A 189 11.24 -12.07 -14.11
N VAL A 190 11.36 -11.78 -15.42
CA VAL A 190 10.90 -12.68 -16.49
C VAL A 190 11.66 -14.00 -16.44
N ALA A 191 12.98 -13.97 -16.28
CA ALA A 191 13.78 -15.19 -16.13
C ALA A 191 13.31 -16.01 -14.91
N ALA A 192 13.16 -15.38 -13.73
CA ALA A 192 12.67 -16.04 -12.51
C ALA A 192 11.26 -16.62 -12.65
N ALA A 193 10.43 -16.06 -13.53
CA ALA A 193 9.07 -16.56 -13.76
C ALA A 193 9.05 -17.78 -14.72
N ARG A 194 10.05 -17.93 -15.60
CA ARG A 194 10.12 -18.99 -16.63
C ARG A 194 10.90 -20.22 -16.19
N ASP A 195 11.96 -20.03 -15.39
CA ASP A 195 12.85 -21.11 -14.89
C ASP A 195 12.24 -21.94 -13.75
#